data_416f55a5a1ba768667898cfcae855996
#
_entry.id   416f55a5a1ba768667898cfcae855996
#
_cell.length_a   1.000
_cell.length_b   1.000
_cell.length_c   1.000
_cell.angle_alpha   90.00
_cell.angle_beta   90.00
_cell.angle_gamma   90.00
#
_symmetry.space_group_name_H-M   'P 1'
#
loop_
_entity.id
_entity.type
_entity.pdbx_description
1 polymer ?
#
loop_
_entity_poly.entity_id
_entity_poly.type
_entity_poly.pdbx_seq_one_letter_code
_entity_poly.pdbx_strand_id
1 'polypeptide(L)'
;KILNGKVIPGDRVFYPVRPHIGNATPGVHQPDFTGKAIVFTIDATDKADAERVEFLAAHVEKNGGKVACFISQSTPTELQEQISSKFHSHVVDIKNPDEVQRWLNTANTNLGEILSVVHITGKLPEISKLTELSRNAWEELTEKFISTPATVAQRALEQFVPGGSKDPRLYKDAKGAIMIIGPDLPMGRKVSGTQRAQVEVFRGALRPFTTTVNQELSDVLKSQIRLFTIFPGTVTGAEP
;
A
#
# COMPACT_ATOMS: atom_id res chain seq x y z
N LYS A 1 0.52 -9.38 -31.27
CA LYS A 1 -0.39 -9.69 -32.41
C LYS A 1 0.40 -9.56 -33.70
N ILE A 2 0.39 -10.58 -34.53
CA ILE A 2 0.91 -10.53 -35.91
C ILE A 2 -0.28 -10.20 -36.80
N LEU A 3 -0.29 -9.04 -37.42
CA LEU A 3 -1.22 -8.66 -38.47
C LEU A 3 -0.41 -8.41 -39.73
N ASN A 4 -0.70 -9.15 -40.78
CA ASN A 4 -0.06 -9.05 -42.10
C ASN A 4 1.47 -9.19 -42.12
N GLY A 5 2.03 -10.11 -41.32
CA GLY A 5 3.47 -10.40 -41.32
C GLY A 5 4.39 -9.30 -40.77
N LYS A 6 3.86 -8.22 -40.21
CA LYS A 6 4.60 -7.20 -39.49
C LYS A 6 4.42 -7.38 -37.99
N VAL A 7 5.54 -7.55 -37.28
CA VAL A 7 5.58 -7.43 -35.82
C VAL A 7 5.33 -5.97 -35.47
N ILE A 8 4.18 -5.65 -34.92
CA ILE A 8 3.93 -4.34 -34.34
C ILE A 8 4.72 -4.30 -33.03
N PRO A 9 5.69 -3.36 -32.86
CA PRO A 9 6.39 -3.21 -31.59
C PRO A 9 5.35 -3.01 -30.51
N GLY A 10 5.42 -3.85 -29.48
CA GLY A 10 4.35 -4.00 -28.51
C GLY A 10 3.97 -2.69 -27.83
N ASP A 11 2.90 -2.09 -28.26
CA ASP A 11 2.06 -1.34 -27.38
C ASP A 11 1.66 -2.31 -26.26
N ARG A 12 2.17 -2.07 -25.07
CA ARG A 12 1.76 -2.80 -23.88
C ARG A 12 0.28 -2.52 -23.70
N VAL A 13 -0.55 -3.39 -24.24
CA VAL A 13 -1.98 -3.35 -24.03
C VAL A 13 -2.16 -3.65 -22.55
N PHE A 14 -2.26 -2.61 -21.76
CA PHE A 14 -2.88 -2.71 -20.45
C PHE A 14 -4.32 -3.13 -20.73
N TYR A 15 -4.63 -4.39 -20.52
CA TYR A 15 -6.01 -4.76 -20.32
C TYR A 15 -6.40 -4.15 -18.98
N PRO A 16 -7.21 -3.08 -18.94
CA PRO A 16 -7.89 -2.80 -17.71
C PRO A 16 -8.69 -4.07 -17.43
N VAL A 17 -8.41 -4.73 -16.32
CA VAL A 17 -9.36 -5.66 -15.75
C VAL A 17 -10.57 -4.78 -15.45
N ARG A 18 -11.49 -4.71 -16.41
CA ARG A 18 -12.80 -4.12 -16.14
C ARG A 18 -13.39 -5.05 -15.07
N PRO A 19 -13.62 -4.59 -13.85
CA PRO A 19 -14.50 -5.33 -12.99
C PRO A 19 -15.78 -5.51 -13.81
N HIS A 20 -16.34 -6.71 -13.87
CA HIS A 20 -17.70 -6.92 -14.34
C HIS A 20 -18.59 -6.15 -13.37
N ILE A 21 -18.71 -4.86 -13.62
CA ILE A 21 -19.76 -4.05 -13.04
C ILE A 21 -20.99 -4.46 -13.84
N GLY A 22 -21.75 -5.40 -13.29
CA GLY A 22 -23.11 -5.63 -13.75
C GLY A 22 -23.79 -4.25 -13.80
N ASN A 23 -24.78 -4.08 -14.67
CA ASN A 23 -25.53 -2.86 -14.95
C ASN A 23 -26.15 -2.23 -13.66
N ALA A 24 -25.33 -1.93 -12.68
CA ALA A 24 -25.70 -1.12 -11.54
C ALA A 24 -25.63 0.33 -12.02
N THR A 25 -26.78 0.98 -12.09
CA THR A 25 -26.91 2.43 -12.13
C THR A 25 -25.85 3.02 -11.19
N PRO A 26 -25.08 4.03 -11.59
CA PRO A 26 -24.09 4.62 -10.71
C PRO A 26 -24.78 5.45 -9.63
N GLY A 27 -25.36 4.78 -8.67
CA GLY A 27 -25.52 5.34 -7.34
C GLY A 27 -24.11 5.39 -6.77
N VAL A 28 -23.62 6.58 -6.48
CA VAL A 28 -22.38 6.74 -5.71
C VAL A 28 -22.67 6.12 -4.34
N HIS A 29 -22.43 4.82 -4.21
CA HIS A 29 -22.42 4.18 -2.91
C HIS A 29 -21.26 4.80 -2.14
N GLN A 30 -21.57 5.71 -1.25
CA GLN A 30 -20.59 6.16 -0.26
C GLN A 30 -20.26 4.92 0.58
N PRO A 31 -18.98 4.58 0.73
CA PRO A 31 -18.58 3.47 1.56
C PRO A 31 -19.02 3.76 3.01
N ASP A 32 -19.62 2.78 3.65
CA ASP A 32 -19.96 2.84 5.08
C ASP A 32 -18.87 2.12 5.88
N PHE A 33 -18.12 2.88 6.66
CA PHE A 33 -17.08 2.37 7.55
C PHE A 33 -17.52 2.33 9.01
N THR A 34 -18.81 2.50 9.30
CA THR A 34 -19.32 2.56 10.67
C THR A 34 -18.91 1.33 11.49
N GLY A 35 -18.26 1.57 12.63
CA GLY A 35 -17.77 0.53 13.54
C GLY A 35 -16.52 -0.22 13.04
N LYS A 36 -15.91 0.21 11.94
CA LYS A 36 -14.70 -0.37 11.38
C LYS A 36 -13.50 0.56 11.55
N ALA A 37 -12.32 -0.04 11.71
CA ALA A 37 -11.06 0.68 11.77
C ALA A 37 -10.25 0.49 10.48
N ILE A 38 -9.58 1.54 10.05
CA ILE A 38 -8.55 1.49 9.01
C ILE A 38 -7.24 1.93 9.63
N VAL A 39 -6.22 1.10 9.45
CA VAL A 39 -4.88 1.34 9.98
C VAL A 39 -3.97 1.79 8.83
N PHE A 40 -3.32 2.92 9.02
CA PHE A 40 -2.26 3.40 8.14
C PHE A 40 -0.90 3.09 8.76
N THR A 41 -0.02 2.43 8.01
CA THR A 41 1.41 2.31 8.32
C THR A 41 2.17 3.20 7.36
N ILE A 42 2.95 4.14 7.89
CA ILE A 42 3.40 5.30 7.12
C ILE A 42 4.92 5.41 7.20
N ASP A 43 5.58 5.36 6.06
CA ASP A 43 7.02 5.65 5.91
C ASP A 43 7.19 6.88 4.99
N ALA A 44 6.52 7.98 5.37
CA ALA A 44 6.51 9.22 4.60
C ALA A 44 7.90 9.84 4.50
N THR A 45 8.20 10.41 3.35
CA THR A 45 9.46 11.10 3.08
C THR A 45 9.29 12.57 2.74
N ASP A 46 8.10 12.96 2.34
CA ASP A 46 7.79 14.34 2.01
C ASP A 46 6.36 14.73 2.40
N LYS A 47 6.07 16.02 2.22
CA LYS A 47 4.75 16.59 2.55
C LYS A 47 3.61 15.98 1.73
N ALA A 48 3.86 15.58 0.49
CA ALA A 48 2.83 14.98 -0.36
C ALA A 48 2.38 13.63 0.17
N ASP A 49 3.28 12.85 0.79
CA ASP A 49 2.93 11.60 1.47
C ASP A 49 2.02 11.85 2.68
N ALA A 50 2.35 12.87 3.50
CA ALA A 50 1.52 13.26 4.65
C ALA A 50 0.13 13.76 4.21
N GLU A 51 0.06 14.61 3.19
CA GLU A 51 -1.21 15.09 2.62
C GLU A 51 -2.06 13.94 2.06
N ARG A 52 -1.44 12.92 1.48
CA ARG A 52 -2.13 11.71 1.01
C ARG A 52 -2.75 10.93 2.17
N VAL A 53 -2.01 10.76 3.27
CA VAL A 53 -2.53 10.14 4.49
C VAL A 53 -3.73 10.94 5.00
N GLU A 54 -3.59 12.25 5.15
CA GLU A 54 -4.64 13.12 5.63
C GLU A 54 -5.91 13.03 4.80
N PHE A 55 -5.76 13.06 3.47
CA PHE A 55 -6.90 12.94 2.55
C PHE A 55 -7.63 11.60 2.73
N LEU A 56 -6.89 10.50 2.76
CA LEU A 56 -7.48 9.16 2.88
C LEU A 56 -8.10 8.96 4.28
N ALA A 57 -7.42 9.36 5.34
CA ALA A 57 -7.89 9.24 6.71
C ALA A 57 -9.15 10.07 6.95
N ALA A 58 -9.17 11.33 6.51
CA ALA A 58 -10.34 12.20 6.60
C ALA A 58 -11.54 11.60 5.83
N HIS A 59 -11.30 10.95 4.69
CA HIS A 59 -12.37 10.27 3.93
C HIS A 59 -12.97 9.10 4.73
N VAL A 60 -12.13 8.32 5.43
CA VAL A 60 -12.58 7.22 6.29
C VAL A 60 -13.44 7.75 7.44
N GLU A 61 -12.97 8.76 8.17
CA GLU A 61 -13.68 9.35 9.30
C GLU A 61 -15.00 10.00 8.88
N LYS A 62 -15.02 10.69 7.74
CA LYS A 62 -16.25 11.27 7.17
C LYS A 62 -17.32 10.22 6.88
N ASN A 63 -16.92 8.98 6.62
CA ASN A 63 -17.82 7.86 6.35
C ASN A 63 -17.99 6.93 7.58
N GLY A 64 -17.78 7.45 8.79
CA GLY A 64 -18.08 6.76 10.04
C GLY A 64 -17.01 5.77 10.52
N GLY A 65 -15.89 5.67 9.82
CA GLY A 65 -14.78 4.81 10.23
C GLY A 65 -13.87 5.44 11.27
N LYS A 66 -13.04 4.63 11.88
CA LYS A 66 -11.98 5.06 12.79
C LYS A 66 -10.63 4.87 12.15
N VAL A 67 -9.68 5.75 12.48
CA VAL A 67 -8.33 5.75 11.91
C VAL A 67 -7.28 5.59 12.99
N ALA A 68 -6.27 4.76 12.72
CA ALA A 68 -5.01 4.75 13.46
C ALA A 68 -3.84 4.90 12.50
N CYS A 69 -2.84 5.70 12.88
CA CYS A 69 -1.63 5.93 12.09
C CYS A 69 -0.40 5.41 12.84
N PHE A 70 0.28 4.44 12.25
CA PHE A 70 1.57 3.94 12.73
C PHE A 70 2.66 4.53 11.85
N ILE A 71 3.37 5.49 12.40
CA ILE A 71 4.33 6.31 11.68
C ILE A 71 5.72 5.71 11.90
N SER A 72 6.44 5.45 10.81
CA SER A 72 7.82 4.97 10.88
C SER A 72 8.71 5.93 11.64
N GLN A 73 9.63 5.37 12.44
CA GLN A 73 10.70 6.16 13.09
C GLN A 73 11.59 6.89 12.07
N SER A 74 11.65 6.40 10.81
CA SER A 74 12.40 7.04 9.72
C SER A 74 11.68 8.23 9.09
N THR A 75 10.39 8.43 9.37
CA THR A 75 9.63 9.59 8.90
C THR A 75 10.14 10.86 9.56
N PRO A 76 10.38 11.97 8.82
CA PRO A 76 10.81 13.24 9.39
C PRO A 76 9.89 13.73 10.52
N THR A 77 10.46 14.27 11.59
CA THR A 77 9.72 14.68 12.79
C THR A 77 8.59 15.65 12.50
N GLU A 78 8.81 16.61 11.59
CA GLU A 78 7.79 17.58 11.18
C GLU A 78 6.54 16.88 10.58
N LEU A 79 6.75 15.82 9.80
CA LEU A 79 5.65 15.03 9.22
C LEU A 79 4.99 14.14 10.27
N GLN A 80 5.77 13.61 11.23
CA GLN A 80 5.22 12.87 12.37
C GLN A 80 4.27 13.77 13.18
N GLU A 81 4.70 14.99 13.50
CA GLU A 81 3.91 15.98 14.23
C GLU A 81 2.66 16.39 13.44
N GLN A 82 2.80 16.63 12.13
CA GLN A 82 1.69 16.98 11.25
C GLN A 82 0.59 15.92 11.28
N ILE A 83 0.93 14.65 11.15
CA ILE A 83 -0.02 13.53 11.15
C ILE A 83 -0.59 13.33 12.56
N SER A 84 0.25 13.38 13.61
CA SER A 84 -0.12 13.16 15.00
C SER A 84 -1.04 14.24 15.56
N SER A 85 -0.99 15.45 15.01
CA SER A 85 -1.90 16.53 15.40
C SER A 85 -3.34 16.32 14.95
N LYS A 86 -3.58 15.42 13.99
CA LYS A 86 -4.88 15.22 13.36
C LYS A 86 -5.49 13.85 13.66
N PHE A 87 -4.65 12.82 13.83
CA PHE A 87 -5.09 11.44 13.95
C PHE A 87 -4.49 10.74 15.16
N HIS A 88 -5.20 9.72 15.66
CA HIS A 88 -4.62 8.82 16.63
C HIS A 88 -3.40 8.11 16.05
N SER A 89 -2.23 8.40 16.58
CA SER A 89 -0.97 7.96 15.98
C SER A 89 0.05 7.48 17.01
N HIS A 90 0.96 6.63 16.54
CA HIS A 90 2.12 6.17 17.29
C HIS A 90 3.33 6.11 16.36
N VAL A 91 4.48 6.54 16.86
CA VAL A 91 5.77 6.35 16.16
C VAL A 91 6.29 4.97 16.51
N VAL A 92 6.56 4.15 15.48
CA VAL A 92 6.86 2.72 15.61
C VAL A 92 8.00 2.31 14.69
N ASP A 93 8.71 1.26 15.04
CA ASP A 93 9.61 0.59 14.11
C ASP A 93 8.80 -0.36 13.21
N ILE A 94 8.37 0.16 12.05
CA ILE A 94 7.58 -0.63 11.08
C ILE A 94 8.39 -1.74 10.39
N LYS A 95 9.71 -1.77 10.54
CA LYS A 95 10.58 -2.85 10.07
C LYS A 95 10.57 -4.04 11.03
N ASN A 96 10.22 -3.78 12.29
CA ASN A 96 10.11 -4.82 13.31
C ASN A 96 8.73 -5.49 13.27
N PRO A 97 8.63 -6.78 12.84
CA PRO A 97 7.35 -7.45 12.70
C PRO A 97 6.58 -7.58 14.01
N ASP A 98 7.27 -7.69 15.15
CA ASP A 98 6.62 -7.84 16.45
C ASP A 98 6.03 -6.51 16.93
N GLU A 99 6.67 -5.39 16.61
CA GLU A 99 6.08 -4.06 16.84
C GLU A 99 4.84 -3.83 15.99
N VAL A 100 4.92 -4.13 14.70
CA VAL A 100 3.76 -4.03 13.80
C VAL A 100 2.60 -4.85 14.34
N GLN A 101 2.84 -6.11 14.74
CA GLN A 101 1.79 -6.97 15.30
C GLN A 101 1.20 -6.42 16.58
N ARG A 102 2.05 -5.96 17.51
CA ARG A 102 1.61 -5.39 18.78
C ARG A 102 0.70 -4.18 18.58
N TRP A 103 1.05 -3.30 17.64
CA TRP A 103 0.26 -2.11 17.36
C TRP A 103 -1.03 -2.41 16.60
N LEU A 104 -1.03 -3.38 15.69
CA LEU A 104 -2.27 -3.86 15.06
C LEU A 104 -3.24 -4.43 16.11
N ASN A 105 -2.74 -5.23 17.05
CA ASN A 105 -3.54 -5.75 18.16
C ASN A 105 -4.11 -4.61 19.03
N THR A 106 -3.30 -3.60 19.33
CA THR A 106 -3.73 -2.42 20.10
C THR A 106 -4.81 -1.65 19.35
N ALA A 107 -4.65 -1.42 18.04
CA ALA A 107 -5.67 -0.75 17.22
C ALA A 107 -6.98 -1.54 17.20
N ASN A 108 -6.91 -2.86 17.02
CA ASN A 108 -8.10 -3.72 17.03
C ASN A 108 -8.85 -3.65 18.37
N THR A 109 -8.13 -3.62 19.49
CA THR A 109 -8.70 -3.53 20.82
C THR A 109 -9.37 -2.17 21.07
N ASN A 110 -8.70 -1.07 20.65
CA ASN A 110 -9.13 0.29 20.99
C ASN A 110 -10.15 0.87 20.00
N LEU A 111 -10.04 0.50 18.73
CA LEU A 111 -10.86 1.09 17.67
C LEU A 111 -11.95 0.14 17.15
N GLY A 112 -11.82 -1.14 17.40
CA GLY A 112 -12.71 -2.18 16.91
C GLY A 112 -12.12 -2.93 15.71
N GLU A 113 -12.94 -3.70 15.01
CA GLU A 113 -12.52 -4.58 13.92
C GLU A 113 -11.78 -3.80 12.82
N ILE A 114 -10.55 -4.21 12.55
CA ILE A 114 -9.75 -3.65 11.45
C ILE A 114 -10.29 -4.19 10.13
N LEU A 115 -10.80 -3.29 9.29
CA LEU A 115 -11.28 -3.61 7.95
C LEU A 115 -10.15 -3.57 6.91
N SER A 116 -9.21 -2.66 7.09
CA SER A 116 -8.11 -2.49 6.13
C SER A 116 -6.83 -2.00 6.80
N VAL A 117 -5.71 -2.44 6.22
CA VAL A 117 -4.39 -1.89 6.51
C VAL A 117 -3.84 -1.26 5.22
N VAL A 118 -3.45 0.01 5.31
CA VAL A 118 -2.90 0.79 4.20
C VAL A 118 -1.44 1.12 4.52
N HIS A 119 -0.52 0.57 3.74
CA HIS A 119 0.91 0.87 3.89
C HIS A 119 1.36 1.88 2.83
N ILE A 120 1.98 2.97 3.27
CA ILE A 120 2.52 4.04 2.41
C ILE A 120 4.04 4.01 2.51
N THR A 121 4.71 3.69 1.40
CA THR A 121 6.17 3.50 1.37
C THR A 121 6.96 4.80 1.23
N GLY A 122 6.29 5.90 0.92
CA GLY A 122 6.95 7.17 0.63
C GLY A 122 7.63 7.21 -0.75
N LYS A 123 8.32 8.31 -1.00
CA LYS A 123 8.98 8.60 -2.28
C LYS A 123 10.34 7.93 -2.39
N LEU A 124 10.74 7.58 -3.60
CA LEU A 124 12.10 7.14 -3.89
C LEU A 124 13.09 8.31 -3.74
N PRO A 125 14.26 8.07 -3.13
CA PRO A 125 15.30 9.07 -3.07
C PRO A 125 15.81 9.41 -4.48
N GLU A 126 16.25 10.65 -4.66
CA GLU A 126 16.90 11.07 -5.89
C GLU A 126 18.30 10.44 -5.98
N ILE A 127 18.47 9.48 -6.89
CA ILE A 127 19.76 8.88 -7.22
C ILE A 127 20.07 9.21 -8.66
N SER A 128 21.18 9.91 -8.86
CA SER A 128 21.55 10.46 -10.16
C SER A 128 22.01 9.38 -11.14
N LYS A 129 22.78 8.39 -10.65
CA LYS A 129 23.33 7.32 -11.49
C LYS A 129 23.33 5.97 -10.77
N LEU A 130 23.09 4.90 -11.52
CA LEU A 130 23.16 3.53 -11.00
C LEU A 130 24.54 3.19 -10.45
N THR A 131 25.60 3.73 -11.05
CA THR A 131 26.99 3.53 -10.61
C THR A 131 27.33 4.19 -9.27
N GLU A 132 26.48 5.11 -8.80
CA GLU A 132 26.63 5.81 -7.52
C GLU A 132 25.87 5.10 -6.39
N LEU A 133 25.04 4.11 -6.74
CA LEU A 133 24.26 3.35 -5.78
C LEU A 133 25.16 2.35 -5.04
N SER A 134 25.47 2.66 -3.79
CA SER A 134 26.22 1.76 -2.92
C SER A 134 25.40 0.52 -2.55
N ARG A 135 26.08 -0.54 -2.12
CA ARG A 135 25.42 -1.74 -1.62
C ARG A 135 24.46 -1.42 -0.46
N ASN A 136 24.92 -0.64 0.49
CA ASN A 136 24.10 -0.25 1.65
C ASN A 136 22.84 0.52 1.24
N ALA A 137 23.00 1.49 0.33
CA ALA A 137 21.84 2.22 -0.19
C ALA A 137 20.85 1.30 -0.92
N TRP A 138 21.34 0.29 -1.63
CA TRP A 138 20.48 -0.72 -2.27
C TRP A 138 19.75 -1.58 -1.24
N GLU A 139 20.44 -2.00 -0.19
CA GLU A 139 19.83 -2.78 0.92
C GLU A 139 18.75 -1.97 1.64
N GLU A 140 18.99 -0.68 1.92
CA GLU A 140 18.01 0.23 2.52
C GLU A 140 16.76 0.40 1.63
N LEU A 141 16.96 0.56 0.31
CA LEU A 141 15.85 0.67 -0.63
C LEU A 141 15.04 -0.63 -0.71
N THR A 142 15.72 -1.78 -0.72
CA THR A 142 15.07 -3.08 -0.73
C THR A 142 14.25 -3.28 0.55
N GLU A 143 14.82 -2.93 1.68
CA GLU A 143 14.15 -2.98 2.98
C GLU A 143 12.88 -2.11 2.97
N LYS A 144 13.00 -0.86 2.55
CA LYS A 144 11.90 0.10 2.55
C LYS A 144 10.78 -0.29 1.57
N PHE A 145 11.11 -0.68 0.34
CA PHE A 145 10.13 -0.82 -0.74
C PHE A 145 9.70 -2.26 -1.03
N ILE A 146 10.34 -3.26 -0.43
CA ILE A 146 9.99 -4.67 -0.62
C ILE A 146 9.75 -5.36 0.73
N SER A 147 10.77 -5.42 1.63
CA SER A 147 10.71 -6.21 2.85
C SER A 147 9.67 -5.66 3.83
N THR A 148 9.70 -4.36 4.10
CA THR A 148 8.75 -3.71 5.01
C THR A 148 7.30 -3.84 4.54
N PRO A 149 6.93 -3.53 3.28
CA PRO A 149 5.59 -3.79 2.77
C PRO A 149 5.13 -5.23 2.89
N ALA A 150 6.02 -6.19 2.61
CA ALA A 150 5.72 -7.61 2.76
C ALA A 150 5.47 -8.01 4.23
N THR A 151 6.30 -7.50 5.15
CA THR A 151 6.13 -7.69 6.60
C THR A 151 4.80 -7.12 7.09
N VAL A 152 4.47 -5.88 6.72
CA VAL A 152 3.19 -5.26 7.08
C VAL A 152 2.02 -6.06 6.52
N ALA A 153 2.11 -6.51 5.26
CA ALA A 153 1.06 -7.33 4.66
C ALA A 153 0.89 -8.66 5.40
N GLN A 154 1.97 -9.33 5.76
CA GLN A 154 1.92 -10.58 6.52
C GLN A 154 1.24 -10.39 7.89
N ARG A 155 1.62 -9.36 8.64
CA ARG A 155 1.02 -9.09 9.96
C ARG A 155 -0.44 -8.66 9.86
N ALA A 156 -0.80 -7.93 8.83
CA ALA A 156 -2.18 -7.59 8.54
C ALA A 156 -3.02 -8.83 8.22
N LEU A 157 -2.49 -9.78 7.44
CA LEU A 157 -3.16 -11.05 7.16
C LEU A 157 -3.47 -11.82 8.45
N GLU A 158 -2.50 -11.92 9.36
CA GLU A 158 -2.69 -12.56 10.67
C GLU A 158 -3.78 -11.86 11.49
N GLN A 159 -3.88 -10.54 11.37
CA GLN A 159 -4.88 -9.74 12.11
C GLN A 159 -6.32 -9.94 11.63
N PHE A 160 -6.52 -10.22 10.34
CA PHE A 160 -7.86 -10.45 9.79
C PHE A 160 -8.43 -11.83 10.11
N VAL A 161 -7.60 -12.76 10.57
CA VAL A 161 -8.05 -14.08 10.98
C VAL A 161 -8.59 -14.01 12.40
N PRO A 162 -9.79 -14.56 12.68
CA PRO A 162 -10.36 -14.55 14.01
C PRO A 162 -9.40 -15.08 15.08
N GLY A 163 -9.16 -14.27 16.11
CA GLY A 163 -8.24 -14.59 17.21
C GLY A 163 -6.74 -14.56 16.85
N GLY A 164 -6.36 -13.96 15.70
CA GLY A 164 -4.96 -13.91 15.26
C GLY A 164 -4.36 -15.32 15.00
N SER A 165 -5.22 -16.28 14.70
CA SER A 165 -4.82 -17.67 14.53
C SER A 165 -4.05 -17.86 13.23
N LYS A 166 -3.01 -18.71 13.27
CA LYS A 166 -2.30 -19.18 12.09
C LYS A 166 -2.94 -20.43 11.46
N ASP A 167 -4.09 -20.87 11.98
CA ASP A 167 -4.80 -22.04 11.43
C ASP A 167 -5.41 -21.70 10.06
N PRO A 168 -4.95 -22.36 8.97
CA PRO A 168 -5.45 -22.10 7.63
C PRO A 168 -6.97 -22.26 7.49
N ARG A 169 -7.60 -23.08 8.32
CA ARG A 169 -9.05 -23.33 8.28
C ARG A 169 -9.89 -22.12 8.66
N LEU A 170 -9.33 -21.18 9.42
CA LEU A 170 -10.03 -19.97 9.85
C LEU A 170 -9.99 -18.84 8.80
N TYR A 171 -9.10 -18.94 7.81
CA TYR A 171 -9.00 -17.92 6.76
C TYR A 171 -10.24 -17.82 5.87
N LYS A 172 -11.03 -18.88 5.73
CA LYS A 172 -12.28 -18.88 4.94
C LYS A 172 -13.30 -17.85 5.42
N ASP A 173 -13.29 -17.52 6.71
CA ASP A 173 -14.21 -16.57 7.32
C ASP A 173 -13.58 -15.17 7.46
N ALA A 174 -12.28 -15.05 7.16
CA ALA A 174 -11.54 -13.80 7.27
C ALA A 174 -11.87 -12.84 6.12
N LYS A 175 -12.07 -11.57 6.49
CA LYS A 175 -12.37 -10.48 5.56
C LYS A 175 -11.44 -9.31 5.83
N GLY A 176 -11.02 -8.65 4.79
CA GLY A 176 -10.20 -7.46 4.94
C GLY A 176 -9.53 -7.03 3.63
N ALA A 177 -8.90 -5.88 3.68
CA ALA A 177 -8.12 -5.39 2.57
C ALA A 177 -6.75 -4.90 3.04
N ILE A 178 -5.72 -5.21 2.27
CA ILE A 178 -4.38 -4.68 2.46
C ILE A 178 -4.07 -3.87 1.21
N MET A 179 -3.65 -2.63 1.40
CA MET A 179 -3.26 -1.75 0.31
C MET A 179 -1.82 -1.31 0.52
N ILE A 180 -0.96 -1.58 -0.43
CA ILE A 180 0.41 -1.06 -0.48
C ILE A 180 0.43 0.07 -1.50
N ILE A 181 0.69 1.29 -1.03
CA ILE A 181 0.90 2.46 -1.87
C ILE A 181 2.41 2.61 -2.04
N GLY A 182 2.89 2.17 -3.18
CA GLY A 182 4.30 2.24 -3.56
C GLY A 182 4.75 3.67 -3.90
N PRO A 183 6.03 3.83 -4.23
CA PRO A 183 6.56 5.15 -4.58
C PRO A 183 5.89 5.70 -5.84
N ASP A 184 5.75 7.01 -5.89
CA ASP A 184 5.25 7.71 -7.07
C ASP A 184 6.08 7.33 -8.30
N LEU A 185 5.37 7.01 -9.38
CA LEU A 185 5.99 6.82 -10.69
C LEU A 185 6.12 8.20 -11.34
N PRO A 186 7.33 8.72 -11.48
CA PRO A 186 7.49 9.94 -12.23
C PRO A 186 7.03 9.69 -13.66
N MET A 187 5.89 10.27 -14.02
CA MET A 187 5.32 10.23 -15.37
C MET A 187 5.88 11.41 -16.15
N GLY A 188 6.88 11.19 -16.99
CA GLY A 188 7.40 12.25 -17.85
C GLY A 188 8.78 11.97 -18.44
N ARG A 189 9.13 12.72 -19.49
CA ARG A 189 10.40 12.58 -20.23
C ARG A 189 11.66 12.97 -19.44
N LYS A 190 11.52 13.57 -18.26
CA LYS A 190 12.63 14.08 -17.41
C LYS A 190 13.09 13.12 -16.32
N VAL A 191 12.53 11.91 -16.24
CA VAL A 191 12.95 10.93 -15.25
C VAL A 191 14.31 10.36 -15.66
N SER A 192 15.28 10.39 -14.76
CA SER A 192 16.57 9.76 -15.00
C SER A 192 16.38 8.25 -15.25
N GLY A 193 17.17 7.68 -16.15
CA GLY A 193 17.14 6.24 -16.41
C GLY A 193 17.34 5.40 -15.15
N THR A 194 18.08 5.92 -14.18
CA THR A 194 18.35 5.28 -12.88
C THR A 194 17.12 5.23 -12.00
N GLN A 195 16.40 6.33 -11.81
CA GLN A 195 15.15 6.36 -11.04
C GLN A 195 14.12 5.42 -11.67
N ARG A 196 14.01 5.41 -12.98
CA ARG A 196 13.12 4.53 -13.69
C ARG A 196 13.45 3.05 -13.46
N ALA A 197 14.75 2.69 -13.50
CA ALA A 197 15.19 1.33 -13.24
C ALA A 197 14.80 0.87 -11.82
N GLN A 198 15.01 1.70 -10.80
CA GLN A 198 14.64 1.40 -9.41
C GLN A 198 13.13 1.19 -9.25
N VAL A 199 12.33 2.10 -9.79
CA VAL A 199 10.87 1.97 -9.76
C VAL A 199 10.41 0.67 -10.42
N GLU A 200 10.98 0.31 -11.58
CA GLU A 200 10.61 -0.94 -12.27
C GLU A 200 11.04 -2.19 -11.48
N VAL A 201 12.15 -2.14 -10.73
CA VAL A 201 12.55 -3.24 -9.84
C VAL A 201 11.53 -3.43 -8.72
N PHE A 202 11.18 -2.38 -7.98
CA PHE A 202 10.22 -2.48 -6.88
C PHE A 202 8.81 -2.84 -7.37
N ARG A 203 8.41 -2.28 -8.48
CA ARG A 203 7.15 -2.63 -9.14
C ARG A 203 7.15 -4.08 -9.62
N GLY A 204 8.27 -4.53 -10.17
CA GLY A 204 8.49 -5.91 -10.60
C GLY A 204 8.48 -6.91 -9.45
N ALA A 205 8.87 -6.50 -8.24
CA ALA A 205 8.80 -7.34 -7.05
C ALA A 205 7.39 -7.37 -6.44
N LEU A 206 6.77 -6.21 -6.23
CA LEU A 206 5.49 -6.12 -5.53
C LEU A 206 4.29 -6.65 -6.35
N ARG A 207 4.33 -6.58 -7.67
CA ARG A 207 3.23 -7.11 -8.50
C ARG A 207 3.09 -8.63 -8.43
N PRO A 208 4.14 -9.43 -8.69
CA PRO A 208 4.06 -10.88 -8.53
C PRO A 208 3.72 -11.28 -7.09
N PHE A 209 4.29 -10.60 -6.09
CA PHE A 209 3.96 -10.81 -4.69
C PHE A 209 2.44 -10.66 -4.46
N THR A 210 1.86 -9.53 -4.89
CA THR A 210 0.42 -9.28 -4.77
C THR A 210 -0.43 -10.34 -5.47
N THR A 211 -0.04 -10.73 -6.68
CA THR A 211 -0.76 -11.73 -7.47
C THR A 211 -0.72 -13.09 -6.79
N THR A 212 0.45 -13.53 -6.36
CA THR A 212 0.64 -14.84 -5.72
C THR A 212 -0.10 -14.93 -4.39
N VAL A 213 0.00 -13.88 -3.55
CA VAL A 213 -0.73 -13.82 -2.27
C VAL A 213 -2.25 -13.86 -2.51
N ASN A 214 -2.77 -13.11 -3.48
CA ASN A 214 -4.20 -13.16 -3.78
C ASN A 214 -4.66 -14.52 -4.31
N GLN A 215 -3.84 -15.22 -5.10
CA GLN A 215 -4.13 -16.57 -5.54
C GLN A 215 -4.18 -17.55 -4.36
N GLU A 216 -3.21 -17.48 -3.45
CA GLU A 216 -3.22 -18.29 -2.25
C GLU A 216 -4.46 -18.03 -1.39
N LEU A 217 -4.78 -16.74 -1.13
CA LEU A 217 -5.94 -16.33 -0.37
C LEU A 217 -7.25 -16.82 -0.99
N SER A 218 -7.40 -16.73 -2.31
CA SER A 218 -8.64 -17.13 -2.99
C SER A 218 -8.74 -18.63 -3.24
N ASP A 219 -7.68 -19.24 -3.74
CA ASP A 219 -7.73 -20.61 -4.27
C ASP A 219 -7.47 -21.65 -3.19
N VAL A 220 -6.55 -21.38 -2.28
CA VAL A 220 -6.16 -22.30 -1.19
C VAL A 220 -6.99 -22.03 0.06
N LEU A 221 -6.97 -20.78 0.56
CA LEU A 221 -7.56 -20.41 1.85
C LEU A 221 -9.04 -20.05 1.75
N LYS A 222 -9.60 -19.86 0.55
CA LYS A 222 -11.01 -19.44 0.29
C LYS A 222 -11.42 -18.18 1.05
N SER A 223 -10.48 -17.31 1.31
CA SER A 223 -10.62 -16.09 2.10
C SER A 223 -11.24 -14.95 1.29
N GLN A 224 -11.88 -14.00 1.99
CA GLN A 224 -12.37 -12.75 1.41
C GLN A 224 -11.37 -11.59 1.60
N ILE A 225 -10.14 -11.88 2.03
CA ILE A 225 -9.07 -10.88 2.10
C ILE A 225 -8.56 -10.58 0.70
N ARG A 226 -8.20 -9.30 0.45
CA ARG A 226 -7.59 -8.86 -0.81
C ARG A 226 -6.38 -8.00 -0.54
N LEU A 227 -5.31 -8.25 -1.29
CA LEU A 227 -4.09 -7.44 -1.31
C LEU A 227 -4.04 -6.61 -2.58
N PHE A 228 -3.79 -5.32 -2.46
CA PHE A 228 -3.65 -4.39 -3.58
C PHE A 228 -2.31 -3.69 -3.51
N THR A 229 -1.67 -3.49 -4.66
CA THR A 229 -0.50 -2.63 -4.79
C THR A 229 -0.81 -1.52 -5.78
N ILE A 230 -0.68 -0.28 -5.33
CA ILE A 230 -0.93 0.93 -6.11
C ILE A 230 0.38 1.68 -6.27
N PHE A 231 0.73 2.01 -7.49
CA PHE A 231 1.82 2.93 -7.81
C PHE A 231 1.20 4.21 -8.33
N PRO A 232 1.12 5.24 -7.51
CA PRO A 232 0.56 6.52 -7.93
C PRO A 232 1.35 7.05 -9.12
N GLY A 233 0.65 7.48 -10.17
CA GLY A 233 1.25 8.29 -11.21
C GLY A 233 1.30 9.74 -10.77
N THR A 234 2.28 10.49 -11.20
CA THR A 234 2.20 11.94 -11.10
C THR A 234 1.03 12.36 -11.98
N VAL A 235 -0.08 12.70 -11.38
CA VAL A 235 -1.11 13.46 -12.08
C VAL A 235 -0.48 14.82 -12.29
N THR A 236 -0.01 15.09 -13.51
CA THR A 236 0.29 16.46 -13.91
C THR A 236 -1.05 17.18 -13.82
N GLY A 237 -1.25 17.83 -12.67
CA GLY A 237 -2.36 18.73 -12.48
C GLY A 237 -2.36 19.71 -13.63
N ALA A 238 -3.52 20.05 -14.12
CA ALA A 238 -3.69 21.15 -15.01
C ALA A 238 -2.90 22.34 -14.47
N GLU A 239 -1.99 22.86 -15.28
CA GLU A 239 -1.42 24.16 -15.01
C GLU A 239 -2.57 25.18 -14.83
N PRO A 240 -2.41 26.12 -13.91
CA PRO A 240 -3.43 27.16 -13.70
C PRO A 240 -3.65 28.00 -14.94
#